data_0e12a778b2cd71bcab0a10351e445e25
#
_entry.id   0e12a778b2cd71bcab0a10351e445e25
#
_cell.length_a   1.000
_cell.length_b   1.000
_cell.length_c   1.000
_cell.angle_alpha   90.00
_cell.angle_beta   90.00
_cell.angle_gamma   90.00
#
_symmetry.space_group_name_H-M   'P 1'
#
loop_
_entity.id
_entity.type
_entity.pdbx_description
1 polymer ?
#
loop_
_entity_poly.entity_id
_entity_poly.type
_entity_poly.pdbx_seq_one_letter_code
_entity_poly.pdbx_strand_id
1 'polypeptide(L)'
;MNTAKELSSVPPKHGVEIDLRVSEGEIILAHDPFVPGESLETWLEHFHHSTLILNVKEDGLESHISEILKSKAIEDYFFLDQPFPTLRKSALENRPVALRISEHENPIEIGNLQIKWIWLDSFSGNWSFLAKHADWLKNGEFRLCIVSPELQGRSPGSESSAIAEAFQKSNLKINAVCTKTPEIWEMLLP
;
A
#
# COMPACT_ATOMS: atom_id res chain seq x y z
N MET A 1 -2.61 -10.86 -0.81
CA MET A 1 -2.17 -12.10 -1.54
C MET A 1 -1.30 -12.95 -0.61
N ASN A 2 -1.95 -13.63 0.35
CA ASN A 2 -1.24 -14.26 1.47
C ASN A 2 -0.83 -15.73 1.24
N THR A 3 -0.95 -16.23 0.01
CA THR A 3 -0.45 -17.56 -0.38
C THR A 3 0.26 -17.52 -1.73
N ALA A 4 1.25 -18.39 -1.95
CA ALA A 4 1.93 -18.54 -3.25
C ALA A 4 0.93 -18.98 -4.35
N LYS A 5 -0.12 -19.72 -4.00
CA LYS A 5 -1.19 -20.10 -4.91
C LYS A 5 -1.98 -18.88 -5.41
N GLU A 6 -2.35 -17.95 -4.52
CA GLU A 6 -3.00 -16.68 -4.93
C GLU A 6 -2.07 -15.84 -5.79
N LEU A 7 -0.80 -15.73 -5.38
CA LEU A 7 0.23 -14.98 -6.12
C LEU A 7 0.37 -15.48 -7.56
N SER A 8 0.34 -16.78 -7.79
CA SER A 8 0.46 -17.38 -9.13
C SER A 8 -0.66 -16.98 -10.10
N SER A 9 -1.78 -16.46 -9.59
CA SER A 9 -2.91 -15.96 -10.40
C SER A 9 -2.76 -14.51 -10.82
N VAL A 10 -1.80 -13.77 -10.24
CA VAL A 10 -1.56 -12.36 -10.52
C VAL A 10 -0.54 -12.21 -11.65
N PRO A 11 -0.82 -11.44 -12.71
CA PRO A 11 0.18 -11.15 -13.73
C PRO A 11 1.40 -10.42 -13.16
N PRO A 12 2.65 -10.78 -13.52
CA PRO A 12 3.88 -10.17 -13.00
C PRO A 12 3.99 -8.64 -13.17
N LYS A 13 3.26 -8.07 -14.14
CA LYS A 13 3.20 -6.61 -14.35
C LYS A 13 2.53 -5.85 -13.19
N HIS A 14 1.72 -6.52 -12.38
CA HIS A 14 1.07 -5.93 -11.22
C HIS A 14 1.93 -6.04 -9.97
N GLY A 15 1.73 -5.11 -9.03
CA GLY A 15 2.16 -5.24 -7.66
C GLY A 15 1.20 -6.10 -6.85
N VAL A 16 1.59 -6.45 -5.65
CA VAL A 16 0.74 -7.20 -4.71
C VAL A 16 0.87 -6.66 -3.29
N GLU A 17 -0.19 -6.81 -2.53
CA GLU A 17 -0.22 -6.51 -1.09
C GLU A 17 -0.30 -7.81 -0.31
N ILE A 18 0.49 -7.90 0.77
CA ILE A 18 0.53 -9.02 1.70
C ILE A 18 0.43 -8.53 3.14
N ASP A 19 -0.19 -9.35 3.98
CA ASP A 19 -0.33 -9.12 5.43
C ASP A 19 0.71 -9.92 6.20
N LEU A 20 1.47 -9.28 7.08
CA LEU A 20 2.58 -9.89 7.79
C LEU A 20 2.36 -9.94 9.29
N ARG A 21 2.61 -11.11 9.86
CA ARG A 21 2.57 -11.43 11.30
C ARG A 21 3.75 -12.29 11.71
N VAL A 22 3.87 -12.52 13.00
CA VAL A 22 4.82 -13.50 13.56
C VAL A 22 4.07 -14.70 14.12
N SER A 23 4.55 -15.90 13.83
CA SER A 23 4.14 -17.14 14.47
C SER A 23 5.36 -17.99 14.74
N GLU A 24 5.50 -18.48 15.99
CA GLU A 24 6.63 -19.33 16.41
C GLU A 24 8.03 -18.79 16.10
N GLY A 25 8.16 -17.45 16.05
CA GLY A 25 9.40 -16.76 15.74
C GLY A 25 9.70 -16.55 14.25
N GLU A 26 8.82 -16.98 13.35
CA GLU A 26 8.92 -16.76 11.91
C GLU A 26 7.95 -15.69 11.45
N ILE A 27 8.31 -14.94 10.41
CA ILE A 27 7.40 -14.01 9.73
C ILE A 27 6.56 -14.81 8.74
N ILE A 28 5.25 -14.73 8.92
CA ILE A 28 4.25 -15.44 8.11
C ILE A 28 3.30 -14.47 7.41
N LEU A 29 2.66 -14.93 6.35
CA LEU A 29 1.60 -14.21 5.66
C LEU A 29 0.24 -14.59 6.25
N ALA A 30 -0.37 -13.67 7.02
CA ALA A 30 -1.68 -13.86 7.62
C ALA A 30 -2.38 -12.54 7.91
N HIS A 31 -3.64 -12.39 7.49
CA HIS A 31 -4.46 -11.22 7.82
C HIS A 31 -4.91 -11.28 9.28
N ASP A 32 -5.48 -12.38 9.73
CA ASP A 32 -6.03 -12.51 11.08
C ASP A 32 -4.98 -13.04 12.07
N PRO A 33 -5.06 -12.67 13.36
CA PRO A 33 -4.19 -13.22 14.38
C PRO A 33 -4.51 -14.71 14.65
N PHE A 34 -3.51 -15.44 15.13
CA PHE A 34 -3.63 -16.84 15.57
C PHE A 34 -4.04 -17.84 14.47
N VAL A 35 -3.90 -17.48 13.20
CA VAL A 35 -4.09 -18.40 12.07
C VAL A 35 -2.73 -18.80 11.49
N PRO A 36 -2.60 -20.01 10.92
CA PRO A 36 -1.38 -20.39 10.21
C PRO A 36 -1.24 -19.59 8.91
N GLY A 37 0.00 -19.39 8.48
CA GLY A 37 0.32 -18.74 7.21
C GLY A 37 1.58 -19.31 6.57
N GLU A 38 1.80 -19.01 5.31
CA GLU A 38 3.06 -19.35 4.64
C GLU A 38 4.21 -18.48 5.20
N SER A 39 5.41 -19.05 5.31
CA SER A 39 6.61 -18.26 5.67
C SER A 39 6.88 -17.20 4.61
N LEU A 40 7.22 -15.97 5.03
CA LEU A 40 7.59 -14.88 4.12
C LEU A 40 8.73 -15.29 3.20
N GLU A 41 9.76 -15.95 3.72
CA GLU A 41 10.93 -16.33 2.92
C GLU A 41 10.57 -17.33 1.81
N THR A 42 9.72 -18.31 2.12
CA THR A 42 9.23 -19.29 1.13
C THR A 42 8.33 -18.62 0.09
N TRP A 43 7.42 -17.76 0.53
CA TRP A 43 6.52 -17.04 -0.37
C TRP A 43 7.30 -16.14 -1.34
N LEU A 44 8.35 -15.46 -0.88
CA LEU A 44 9.19 -14.59 -1.69
C LEU A 44 9.97 -15.33 -2.80
N GLU A 45 10.13 -16.65 -2.71
CA GLU A 45 10.74 -17.45 -3.80
C GLU A 45 9.85 -17.44 -5.06
N HIS A 46 8.56 -17.18 -4.91
CA HIS A 46 7.58 -17.09 -5.98
C HIS A 46 7.29 -15.65 -6.43
N PHE A 47 7.86 -14.65 -5.74
CA PHE A 47 7.60 -13.25 -6.05
C PHE A 47 8.47 -12.75 -7.21
N HIS A 48 7.83 -12.48 -8.35
CA HIS A 48 8.45 -11.91 -9.56
C HIS A 48 7.61 -10.75 -10.11
N HIS A 49 6.89 -10.07 -9.23
CA HIS A 49 5.92 -9.04 -9.54
C HIS A 49 6.55 -7.64 -9.41
N SER A 50 5.78 -6.62 -9.70
CA SER A 50 6.17 -5.23 -9.58
C SER A 50 6.34 -4.81 -8.11
N THR A 51 5.62 -3.81 -7.64
CA THR A 51 5.71 -3.27 -6.28
C THR A 51 5.14 -4.24 -5.23
N LEU A 52 5.85 -4.44 -4.12
CA LEU A 52 5.38 -5.22 -2.97
C LEU A 52 4.88 -4.29 -1.85
N ILE A 53 3.62 -4.42 -1.46
CA ILE A 53 3.02 -3.68 -0.34
C ILE A 53 3.01 -4.58 0.89
N LEU A 54 3.63 -4.11 1.96
CA LEU A 54 3.84 -4.85 3.19
C LEU A 54 2.93 -4.28 4.29
N ASN A 55 1.76 -4.88 4.47
CA ASN A 55 0.83 -4.53 5.52
C ASN A 55 1.23 -5.26 6.82
N VAL A 56 2.04 -4.59 7.64
CA VAL A 56 2.57 -5.18 8.87
C VAL A 56 1.54 -5.06 9.98
N LYS A 57 1.03 -6.21 10.44
CA LYS A 57 0.00 -6.28 11.48
C LYS A 57 0.56 -6.22 12.92
N GLU A 58 1.87 -6.26 13.06
CA GLU A 58 2.57 -6.26 14.35
C GLU A 58 3.81 -5.38 14.28
N ASP A 59 3.94 -4.42 15.19
CA ASP A 59 5.07 -3.49 15.23
C ASP A 59 6.41 -4.18 15.55
N GLY A 60 7.48 -3.71 14.92
CA GLY A 60 8.85 -4.12 15.24
C GLY A 60 9.44 -5.15 14.28
N LEU A 61 8.71 -5.56 13.25
CA LEU A 61 9.17 -6.52 12.23
C LEU A 61 9.95 -5.86 11.09
N GLU A 62 9.84 -4.56 10.92
CA GLU A 62 10.26 -3.82 9.73
C GLU A 62 11.76 -3.98 9.41
N SER A 63 12.59 -3.99 10.44
CA SER A 63 14.05 -4.16 10.25
C SER A 63 14.35 -5.55 9.68
N HIS A 64 13.78 -6.58 10.29
CA HIS A 64 13.99 -7.96 9.85
C HIS A 64 13.41 -8.23 8.47
N ILE A 65 12.19 -7.73 8.19
CA ILE A 65 11.58 -7.78 6.84
C ILE A 65 12.51 -7.11 5.82
N SER A 66 13.02 -5.91 6.12
CA SER A 66 13.93 -5.20 5.21
C SER A 66 15.22 -5.98 4.90
N GLU A 67 15.75 -6.70 5.88
CA GLU A 67 16.93 -7.57 5.70
C GLU A 67 16.61 -8.76 4.77
N ILE A 68 15.44 -9.41 4.97
CA ILE A 68 14.97 -10.50 4.10
C ILE A 68 14.81 -9.99 2.68
N LEU A 69 14.10 -8.87 2.45
CA LEU A 69 13.89 -8.31 1.12
C LEU A 69 15.20 -7.93 0.42
N LYS A 70 16.13 -7.35 1.16
CA LYS A 70 17.47 -7.02 0.67
C LYS A 70 18.22 -8.27 0.22
N SER A 71 18.15 -9.37 0.98
CA SER A 71 18.80 -10.64 0.62
C SER A 71 18.23 -11.26 -0.67
N LYS A 72 16.96 -10.97 -0.98
CA LYS A 72 16.25 -11.40 -2.20
C LYS A 72 16.33 -10.38 -3.34
N ALA A 73 17.07 -9.27 -3.17
CA ALA A 73 17.19 -8.16 -4.14
C ALA A 73 15.82 -7.52 -4.51
N ILE A 74 14.88 -7.46 -3.58
CA ILE A 74 13.58 -6.81 -3.75
C ILE A 74 13.69 -5.37 -3.26
N GLU A 75 13.61 -4.40 -4.18
CA GLU A 75 13.84 -2.99 -3.91
C GLU A 75 12.57 -2.13 -4.02
N ASP A 76 11.60 -2.52 -4.87
CA ASP A 76 10.34 -1.77 -5.04
C ASP A 76 9.27 -2.29 -4.08
N TYR A 77 9.29 -1.78 -2.86
CA TYR A 77 8.32 -2.09 -1.82
C TYR A 77 8.03 -0.89 -0.93
N PHE A 78 6.97 -0.97 -0.14
CA PHE A 78 6.75 -0.04 0.97
C PHE A 78 5.94 -0.69 2.10
N PHE A 79 6.16 -0.20 3.32
CA PHE A 79 5.39 -0.57 4.50
C PHE A 79 4.10 0.24 4.58
N LEU A 80 3.02 -0.44 4.88
CA LEU A 80 1.66 0.11 4.98
C LEU A 80 1.11 -0.06 6.41
N ASP A 81 0.23 0.86 6.80
CA ASP A 81 -0.57 0.82 8.03
C ASP A 81 0.24 0.78 9.34
N GLN A 82 1.44 1.31 9.31
CA GLN A 82 2.24 1.45 10.51
C GLN A 82 1.62 2.51 11.45
N PRO A 83 1.53 2.24 12.77
CA PRO A 83 1.27 3.29 13.76
C PRO A 83 2.29 4.42 13.65
N PHE A 84 1.88 5.66 13.94
CA PHE A 84 2.73 6.83 13.70
C PHE A 84 4.14 6.74 14.32
N PRO A 85 4.36 6.23 15.55
CA PRO A 85 5.71 6.09 16.10
C PRO A 85 6.61 5.18 15.25
N THR A 86 6.06 4.07 14.76
CA THR A 86 6.76 3.09 13.92
C THR A 86 7.00 3.63 12.51
N LEU A 87 6.00 4.28 11.90
CA LEU A 87 6.14 4.99 10.62
C LEU A 87 7.26 6.02 10.70
N ARG A 88 7.26 6.85 11.75
CA ARG A 88 8.29 7.87 11.96
C ARG A 88 9.69 7.26 12.06
N LYS A 89 9.84 6.18 12.85
CA LYS A 89 11.12 5.45 12.97
C LYS A 89 11.56 4.91 11.61
N SER A 90 10.68 4.20 10.91
CA SER A 90 10.96 3.63 9.59
C SER A 90 11.38 4.70 8.58
N ALA A 91 10.66 5.84 8.53
CA ALA A 91 10.98 6.95 7.63
C ALA A 91 12.35 7.60 7.96
N LEU A 92 12.71 7.76 9.24
CA LEU A 92 14.03 8.26 9.66
C LEU A 92 15.17 7.30 9.34
N GLU A 93 14.89 6.01 9.29
CA GLU A 93 15.84 4.96 8.88
C GLU A 93 15.83 4.70 7.37
N ASN A 94 15.17 5.57 6.60
CA ASN A 94 15.03 5.52 5.13
C ASN A 94 14.34 4.25 4.61
N ARG A 95 13.51 3.58 5.42
CA ARG A 95 12.66 2.52 4.91
C ARG A 95 11.52 3.11 4.09
N PRO A 96 11.16 2.51 2.94
CA PRO A 96 10.01 2.96 2.18
C PRO A 96 8.71 2.78 2.98
N VAL A 97 8.00 3.87 3.24
CA VAL A 97 6.73 3.86 3.99
C VAL A 97 5.64 4.60 3.24
N ALA A 98 4.39 4.22 3.45
CA ALA A 98 3.22 4.95 3.01
C ALA A 98 2.54 5.65 4.19
N LEU A 99 2.24 6.94 4.02
CA LEU A 99 1.37 7.68 4.93
C LEU A 99 -0.07 7.59 4.43
N ARG A 100 -1.00 7.17 5.28
CA ARG A 100 -2.42 7.17 4.93
C ARG A 100 -3.00 8.57 5.05
N ILE A 101 -3.82 8.93 4.06
CA ILE A 101 -4.66 10.13 4.04
C ILE A 101 -6.08 9.69 3.66
N SER A 102 -7.05 10.12 4.42
CA SER A 102 -8.46 9.80 4.23
C SER A 102 -9.35 10.98 4.64
N GLU A 103 -10.66 10.82 4.55
CA GLU A 103 -11.59 11.80 5.11
C GLU A 103 -11.49 11.94 6.65
N HIS A 104 -10.82 10.96 7.31
CA HIS A 104 -10.62 10.93 8.77
C HIS A 104 -9.17 11.23 9.17
N GLU A 105 -8.20 11.14 8.25
CA GLU A 105 -6.78 11.28 8.51
C GLU A 105 -6.18 12.40 7.66
N ASN A 106 -5.82 13.49 8.30
CA ASN A 106 -5.20 14.63 7.62
C ASN A 106 -3.69 14.42 7.41
N PRO A 107 -3.08 15.08 6.41
CA PRO A 107 -1.64 15.17 6.31
C PRO A 107 -0.98 15.63 7.61
N ILE A 108 0.17 15.04 7.92
CA ILE A 108 1.02 15.45 9.04
C ILE A 108 2.13 16.38 8.55
N GLU A 109 2.75 17.10 9.46
CA GLU A 109 4.02 17.76 9.17
C GLU A 109 5.11 16.71 8.97
N ILE A 110 5.58 16.57 7.74
CA ILE A 110 6.58 15.56 7.36
C ILE A 110 7.96 15.96 7.89
N GLY A 111 8.30 17.26 7.86
CA GLY A 111 9.62 17.75 8.29
C GLY A 111 10.73 17.05 7.51
N ASN A 112 11.60 16.32 8.24
CA ASN A 112 12.70 15.57 7.67
C ASN A 112 12.39 14.08 7.42
N LEU A 113 11.12 13.66 7.52
CA LEU A 113 10.73 12.27 7.27
C LEU A 113 10.78 11.97 5.77
N GLN A 114 11.38 10.84 5.42
CA GLN A 114 11.47 10.37 4.04
C GLN A 114 10.22 9.54 3.69
N ILE A 115 9.09 10.22 3.46
CA ILE A 115 7.83 9.58 3.02
C ILE A 115 7.77 9.68 1.50
N LYS A 116 7.72 8.51 0.83
CA LYS A 116 7.66 8.44 -0.64
C LYS A 116 6.28 8.10 -1.16
N TRP A 117 5.48 7.37 -0.38
CA TRP A 117 4.16 6.93 -0.77
C TRP A 117 3.08 7.58 0.07
N ILE A 118 1.99 7.96 -0.56
CA ILE A 118 0.74 8.32 0.09
C ILE A 118 -0.31 7.28 -0.27
N TRP A 119 -0.89 6.67 0.74
CA TRP A 119 -2.01 5.75 0.64
C TRP A 119 -3.31 6.52 0.79
N LEU A 120 -4.01 6.71 -0.32
CA LEU A 120 -5.24 7.49 -0.39
C LEU A 120 -6.44 6.54 -0.27
N ASP A 121 -7.12 6.61 0.86
CA ASP A 121 -8.25 5.77 1.17
C ASP A 121 -9.50 6.61 1.44
N SER A 122 -10.69 6.07 1.18
CA SER A 122 -11.94 6.65 1.59
C SER A 122 -12.88 5.58 2.12
N PHE A 123 -13.14 5.61 3.41
CA PHE A 123 -14.00 4.65 4.10
C PHE A 123 -15.49 4.85 3.77
N SER A 124 -15.89 6.09 3.51
CA SER A 124 -17.29 6.47 3.21
C SER A 124 -17.58 6.71 1.73
N GLY A 125 -16.58 6.72 0.86
CA GLY A 125 -16.70 7.16 -0.53
C GLY A 125 -16.62 8.68 -0.71
N ASN A 126 -16.32 9.43 0.36
CA ASN A 126 -16.17 10.87 0.29
C ASN A 126 -14.72 11.27 -0.03
N TRP A 127 -14.44 11.58 -1.28
CA TRP A 127 -13.13 11.98 -1.79
C TRP A 127 -12.88 13.50 -1.75
N SER A 128 -13.71 14.29 -1.06
CA SER A 128 -13.56 15.75 -0.97
C SER A 128 -12.23 16.20 -0.36
N PHE A 129 -11.59 15.35 0.45
CA PHE A 129 -10.27 15.61 1.02
C PHE A 129 -9.17 15.75 -0.03
N LEU A 130 -9.31 15.16 -1.23
CA LEU A 130 -8.36 15.34 -2.32
C LEU A 130 -8.21 16.82 -2.72
N ALA A 131 -9.33 17.52 -2.92
CA ALA A 131 -9.32 18.93 -3.26
C ALA A 131 -8.71 19.77 -2.12
N LYS A 132 -9.03 19.43 -0.86
CA LYS A 132 -8.49 20.09 0.34
C LYS A 132 -6.97 19.97 0.45
N HIS A 133 -6.40 18.85 0.04
CA HIS A 133 -4.99 18.53 0.21
C HIS A 133 -4.20 18.50 -1.12
N ALA A 134 -4.81 18.92 -2.24
CA ALA A 134 -4.21 18.83 -3.57
C ALA A 134 -2.84 19.53 -3.67
N ASP A 135 -2.71 20.72 -3.11
CA ASP A 135 -1.43 21.47 -3.17
C ASP A 135 -0.35 20.78 -2.34
N TRP A 136 -0.69 20.25 -1.17
CA TRP A 136 0.24 19.47 -0.35
C TRP A 136 0.69 18.20 -1.08
N LEU A 137 -0.23 17.46 -1.70
CA LEU A 137 0.06 16.25 -2.47
C LEU A 137 0.95 16.52 -3.68
N LYS A 138 0.74 17.66 -4.38
CA LYS A 138 1.56 18.06 -5.54
C LYS A 138 2.98 18.46 -5.14
N ASN A 139 3.10 19.24 -4.06
CA ASN A 139 4.37 19.82 -3.65
C ASN A 139 5.30 18.82 -2.96
N GLY A 140 4.76 17.70 -2.48
CA GLY A 140 5.52 16.69 -1.72
C GLY A 140 6.28 15.67 -2.56
N GLU A 141 6.19 15.72 -3.90
CA GLU A 141 6.83 14.74 -4.81
C GLU A 141 6.51 13.27 -4.48
N PHE A 142 5.30 13.03 -3.97
CA PHE A 142 4.86 11.71 -3.54
C PHE A 142 4.43 10.82 -4.72
N ARG A 143 4.58 9.51 -4.54
CA ARG A 143 3.85 8.50 -5.32
C ARG A 143 2.50 8.27 -4.64
N LEU A 144 1.41 8.34 -5.40
CA LEU A 144 0.05 8.20 -4.88
C LEU A 144 -0.51 6.82 -5.21
N CYS A 145 -0.90 6.07 -4.18
CA CYS A 145 -1.61 4.80 -4.29
C CYS A 145 -3.05 4.98 -3.81
N ILE A 146 -4.03 4.67 -4.65
CA ILE A 146 -5.46 4.74 -4.32
C ILE A 146 -5.94 3.38 -3.81
N VAL A 147 -6.80 3.40 -2.81
CA VAL A 147 -7.60 2.24 -2.41
C VAL A 147 -8.88 2.21 -3.22
N SER A 148 -9.10 1.13 -3.96
CA SER A 148 -10.29 0.95 -4.78
C SER A 148 -11.55 0.70 -3.92
N PRO A 149 -12.73 1.18 -4.34
CA PRO A 149 -13.96 1.12 -3.55
C PRO A 149 -14.35 -0.27 -3.04
N GLU A 150 -14.07 -1.33 -3.81
CA GLU A 150 -14.42 -2.69 -3.43
C GLU A 150 -13.65 -3.20 -2.21
N LEU A 151 -12.49 -2.63 -1.90
CA LEU A 151 -11.73 -2.96 -0.68
C LEU A 151 -12.42 -2.42 0.58
N GLN A 152 -13.29 -1.41 0.41
CA GLN A 152 -14.15 -0.85 1.46
C GLN A 152 -15.61 -1.34 1.35
N GLY A 153 -15.83 -2.47 0.64
CA GLY A 153 -17.15 -3.11 0.52
C GLY A 153 -18.13 -2.38 -0.39
N ARG A 154 -17.66 -1.43 -1.23
CA ARG A 154 -18.49 -0.67 -2.18
C ARG A 154 -18.33 -1.20 -3.60
N SER A 155 -19.21 -0.78 -4.52
CA SER A 155 -19.12 -1.17 -5.93
C SER A 155 -18.03 -0.36 -6.65
N PRO A 156 -17.08 -0.99 -7.35
CA PRO A 156 -16.00 -0.27 -8.02
C PRO A 156 -16.51 0.58 -9.21
N GLY A 157 -17.45 0.13 -9.99
CA GLY A 157 -17.91 0.71 -11.26
C GLY A 157 -17.92 2.25 -11.37
N SER A 158 -19.05 2.88 -11.09
CA SER A 158 -19.20 4.35 -11.23
C SER A 158 -18.34 5.14 -10.24
N GLU A 159 -18.03 4.58 -9.07
CA GLU A 159 -17.21 5.26 -8.07
C GLU A 159 -15.75 5.36 -8.53
N SER A 160 -15.18 4.32 -9.14
CA SER A 160 -13.82 4.38 -9.70
C SER A 160 -13.69 5.44 -10.79
N SER A 161 -14.71 5.58 -11.64
CA SER A 161 -14.76 6.66 -12.65
C SER A 161 -14.78 8.05 -12.02
N ALA A 162 -15.59 8.24 -10.98
CA ALA A 162 -15.67 9.50 -10.26
C ALA A 162 -14.33 9.85 -9.55
N ILE A 163 -13.65 8.84 -9.00
CA ILE A 163 -12.31 9.01 -8.40
C ILE A 163 -11.31 9.44 -9.47
N ALA A 164 -11.24 8.75 -10.61
CA ALA A 164 -10.34 9.09 -11.70
C ALA A 164 -10.56 10.54 -12.19
N GLU A 165 -11.81 10.96 -12.34
CA GLU A 165 -12.16 12.35 -12.67
C GLU A 165 -11.72 13.36 -11.60
N ALA A 166 -11.87 13.02 -10.30
CA ALA A 166 -11.45 13.90 -9.20
C ALA A 166 -9.94 14.11 -9.22
N PHE A 167 -9.15 13.07 -9.53
CA PHE A 167 -7.70 13.16 -9.69
C PHE A 167 -7.32 14.02 -10.89
N GLN A 168 -7.98 13.85 -12.04
CA GLN A 168 -7.77 14.69 -13.22
C GLN A 168 -8.08 16.18 -12.93
N LYS A 169 -9.22 16.46 -12.31
CA LYS A 169 -9.61 17.84 -11.90
C LYS A 169 -8.62 18.46 -10.93
N SER A 170 -8.05 17.66 -10.04
CA SER A 170 -7.03 18.10 -9.09
C SER A 170 -5.63 18.16 -9.68
N ASN A 171 -5.43 17.77 -10.93
CA ASN A 171 -4.11 17.64 -11.58
C ASN A 171 -3.12 16.82 -10.74
N LEU A 172 -3.58 15.70 -10.18
CA LEU A 172 -2.81 14.74 -9.43
C LEU A 172 -2.57 13.48 -10.28
N LYS A 173 -1.35 12.95 -10.21
CA LYS A 173 -0.99 11.71 -10.91
C LYS A 173 -1.20 10.51 -9.99
N ILE A 174 -2.01 9.54 -10.44
CA ILE A 174 -2.12 8.23 -9.80
C ILE A 174 -0.90 7.40 -10.22
N ASN A 175 -0.18 6.83 -9.25
CA ASN A 175 0.99 5.99 -9.50
C ASN A 175 0.67 4.50 -9.32
N ALA A 176 -0.30 4.18 -8.48
CA ALA A 176 -0.77 2.81 -8.24
C ALA A 176 -2.22 2.81 -7.75
N VAL A 177 -2.87 1.67 -7.91
CA VAL A 177 -4.19 1.40 -7.33
C VAL A 177 -4.15 0.03 -6.65
N CYS A 178 -4.52 -0.01 -5.37
CA CYS A 178 -4.79 -1.26 -4.68
C CYS A 178 -6.23 -1.69 -4.99
N THR A 179 -6.40 -2.81 -5.68
CA THR A 179 -7.70 -3.25 -6.21
C THR A 179 -7.76 -4.76 -6.39
N LYS A 180 -8.96 -5.31 -6.35
CA LYS A 180 -9.28 -6.68 -6.76
C LYS A 180 -9.80 -6.77 -8.20
N THR A 181 -9.99 -5.61 -8.86
CA THR A 181 -10.55 -5.50 -10.22
C THR A 181 -9.65 -4.61 -11.08
N PRO A 182 -8.38 -5.03 -11.35
CA PRO A 182 -7.40 -4.20 -12.06
C PRO A 182 -7.87 -3.79 -13.48
N GLU A 183 -8.66 -4.61 -14.13
CA GLU A 183 -9.21 -4.34 -15.46
C GLU A 183 -10.07 -3.07 -15.52
N ILE A 184 -10.78 -2.72 -14.45
CA ILE A 184 -11.56 -1.48 -14.37
C ILE A 184 -10.62 -0.27 -14.40
N TRP A 185 -9.56 -0.33 -13.62
CA TRP A 185 -8.60 0.76 -13.48
C TRP A 185 -7.68 0.90 -14.70
N GLU A 186 -7.32 -0.20 -15.35
CA GLU A 186 -6.57 -0.17 -16.62
C GLU A 186 -7.35 0.54 -17.75
N MET A 187 -8.69 0.50 -17.72
CA MET A 187 -9.52 1.26 -18.66
C MET A 187 -9.64 2.75 -18.30
N LEU A 188 -9.53 3.11 -17.03
CA LEU A 188 -9.72 4.47 -16.53
C LEU A 188 -8.41 5.29 -16.50
N LEU A 189 -7.28 4.60 -16.36
CA LEU A 189 -5.95 5.19 -16.20
C LEU A 189 -5.04 4.67 -17.34
N PRO A 190 -5.02 5.34 -18.48
CA PRO A 190 -4.18 4.97 -19.63
C PRO A 190 -2.69 5.14 -19.38
#